data_52d754107afde777b58bd56ba85fbcf5
#
_entry.id   52d754107afde777b58bd56ba85fbcf5
#
_cell.length_a   1.000
_cell.length_b   1.000
_cell.length_c   1.000
_cell.angle_alpha   90.00
_cell.angle_beta   90.00
_cell.angle_gamma   90.00
#
_symmetry.space_group_name_H-M   'P 1'
#
loop_
_entity.id
_entity.type
_entity.pdbx_description
1 polymer ?
#
loop_
_entity_poly.entity_id
_entity_poly.type
_entity_poly.pdbx_seq_one_letter_code
_entity_poly.pdbx_strand_id
1 'polypeptide(L)'
;MAGRFEGKQALILGVANKRSIAWAIARRLHQEGAELAFTFQGERIEKGVRELADSVGAKLVTECDVRSDDDVARVFAETGEAFGGGLDLLVHSVAYAAAEDLEGRFIDTPRDRFWMAVDISAYSLVSCAKAAEPLMQEGAWRMRPILSNLPPRL
;
A
#
# COMPACT_ATOMS: atom_id res chain seq x y z
N MET A 1 21.44 -18.51 5.15
CA MET A 1 21.25 -17.42 6.13
C MET A 1 19.77 -17.01 6.05
N ALA A 2 19.10 -16.82 7.20
CA ALA A 2 17.73 -16.32 7.21
C ALA A 2 17.68 -14.92 6.54
N GLY A 3 16.60 -14.66 5.80
CA GLY A 3 16.40 -13.36 5.16
C GLY A 3 16.19 -12.27 6.21
N ARG A 4 16.44 -11.00 5.83
CA ARG A 4 16.28 -9.84 6.73
C ARG A 4 14.85 -9.64 7.23
N PHE A 5 13.87 -10.17 6.49
CA PHE A 5 12.45 -10.08 6.79
C PHE A 5 11.82 -11.46 7.05
N GLU A 6 12.64 -12.44 7.44
CA GLU A 6 12.15 -13.78 7.76
C GLU A 6 11.06 -13.73 8.83
N GLY A 7 9.89 -14.30 8.52
CA GLY A 7 8.72 -14.29 9.41
C GLY A 7 8.04 -12.94 9.59
N LYS A 8 8.42 -11.90 8.84
CA LYS A 8 7.77 -10.59 8.84
C LYS A 8 6.56 -10.58 7.90
N GLN A 9 5.52 -9.90 8.30
CA GLN A 9 4.24 -9.83 7.63
C GLN A 9 4.04 -8.45 7.01
N ALA A 10 3.77 -8.40 5.69
CA ALA A 10 3.66 -7.16 4.93
C ALA A 10 2.35 -7.08 4.15
N LEU A 11 1.58 -6.02 4.36
CA LEU A 11 0.47 -5.62 3.50
C LEU A 11 0.95 -4.59 2.48
N ILE A 12 0.67 -4.85 1.20
CA ILE A 12 1.14 -4.03 0.07
C ILE A 12 -0.03 -3.53 -0.75
N LEU A 13 -0.21 -2.20 -0.77
CA LEU A 13 -1.20 -1.52 -1.60
C LEU A 13 -0.51 -0.91 -2.83
N GLY A 14 -1.19 -0.97 -3.98
CA GLY A 14 -0.75 -0.29 -5.20
C GLY A 14 -0.05 -1.17 -6.22
N VAL A 15 -0.08 -2.50 -6.08
CA VAL A 15 0.34 -3.41 -7.16
C VAL A 15 -0.71 -3.38 -8.26
N ALA A 16 -0.31 -3.01 -9.47
CA ALA A 16 -1.17 -3.04 -10.64
C ALA A 16 -0.63 -4.00 -11.73
N ASN A 17 0.67 -4.14 -11.84
CA ASN A 17 1.35 -5.00 -12.82
C ASN A 17 2.82 -5.22 -12.45
N LYS A 18 3.55 -5.97 -13.27
CA LYS A 18 4.99 -6.30 -13.09
C LYS A 18 5.93 -5.08 -13.05
N ARG A 19 5.48 -3.91 -13.52
CA ARG A 19 6.27 -2.67 -13.56
C ARG A 19 5.96 -1.73 -12.40
N SER A 20 4.99 -2.07 -11.55
CA SER A 20 4.65 -1.28 -10.36
C SER A 20 5.84 -1.22 -9.40
N ILE A 21 6.07 -0.04 -8.82
CA ILE A 21 7.05 0.13 -7.71
C ILE A 21 6.68 -0.80 -6.54
N ALA A 22 5.39 -0.87 -6.20
CA ALA A 22 4.88 -1.80 -5.19
C ALA A 22 5.28 -3.25 -5.45
N TRP A 23 5.23 -3.71 -6.71
CA TRP A 23 5.66 -5.06 -7.07
C TRP A 23 7.16 -5.28 -6.88
N ALA A 24 7.98 -4.29 -7.24
CA ALA A 24 9.43 -4.37 -7.00
C ALA A 24 9.76 -4.48 -5.51
N ILE A 25 9.06 -3.73 -4.65
CA ILE A 25 9.17 -3.81 -3.20
C ILE A 25 8.71 -5.19 -2.71
N ALA A 26 7.53 -5.65 -3.14
CA ALA A 26 6.98 -6.94 -2.77
C ALA A 26 7.93 -8.09 -3.05
N ARG A 27 8.47 -8.14 -4.27
CA ARG A 27 9.45 -9.15 -4.66
C ARG A 27 10.68 -9.15 -3.75
N ARG A 28 11.16 -7.95 -3.41
CA ARG A 28 12.33 -7.84 -2.54
C ARG A 28 12.04 -8.33 -1.12
N LEU A 29 10.89 -7.96 -0.57
CA LEU A 29 10.45 -8.43 0.74
C LEU A 29 10.29 -9.96 0.77
N HIS A 30 9.65 -10.53 -0.26
CA HIS A 30 9.51 -11.97 -0.41
C HIS A 30 10.87 -12.69 -0.48
N GLN A 31 11.83 -12.19 -1.27
CA GLN A 31 13.18 -12.75 -1.37
C GLN A 31 13.93 -12.72 -0.04
N GLU A 32 13.59 -11.81 0.86
CA GLU A 32 14.16 -11.68 2.19
C GLU A 32 13.34 -12.39 3.28
N GLY A 33 12.33 -13.19 2.88
CA GLY A 33 11.59 -14.10 3.77
C GLY A 33 10.27 -13.54 4.33
N ALA A 34 9.78 -12.39 3.86
CA ALA A 34 8.51 -11.86 4.33
C ALA A 34 7.31 -12.63 3.75
N GLU A 35 6.26 -12.77 4.57
CA GLU A 35 4.92 -13.17 4.14
C GLU A 35 4.16 -11.95 3.63
N LEU A 36 3.44 -12.09 2.51
CA LEU A 36 2.83 -10.98 1.81
C LEU A 36 1.31 -11.09 1.74
N ALA A 37 0.64 -9.93 1.82
CA ALA A 37 -0.75 -9.71 1.44
C ALA A 37 -0.83 -8.54 0.47
N PHE A 38 -1.81 -8.57 -0.43
CA PHE A 38 -1.97 -7.56 -1.47
C PHE A 38 -3.38 -7.01 -1.52
N THR A 39 -3.48 -5.73 -1.91
CA THR A 39 -4.74 -5.16 -2.36
C THR A 39 -4.67 -4.79 -3.84
N PHE A 40 -5.84 -4.78 -4.47
CA PHE A 40 -6.05 -4.25 -5.82
C PHE A 40 -7.28 -3.34 -5.83
N GLN A 41 -7.44 -2.53 -6.87
CA GLN A 41 -8.64 -1.72 -7.07
C GLN A 41 -9.19 -1.95 -8.48
N GLY A 42 -10.40 -2.50 -8.52
CA GLY A 42 -11.17 -2.72 -9.73
C GLY A 42 -10.79 -3.96 -10.53
N GLU A 43 -11.79 -4.54 -11.16
CA GLU A 43 -11.73 -5.82 -11.89
C GLU A 43 -10.67 -5.86 -12.99
N ARG A 44 -10.37 -4.69 -13.59
CA ARG A 44 -9.40 -4.61 -14.71
C ARG A 44 -8.02 -5.13 -14.37
N ILE A 45 -7.58 -4.93 -13.12
CA ILE A 45 -6.22 -5.33 -12.70
C ILE A 45 -6.23 -6.59 -11.83
N GLU A 46 -7.38 -7.01 -11.33
CA GLU A 46 -7.53 -8.13 -10.39
C GLU A 46 -6.78 -9.38 -10.84
N LYS A 47 -7.05 -9.85 -12.05
CA LYS A 47 -6.43 -11.08 -12.58
C LYS A 47 -4.90 -10.99 -12.53
N GLY A 48 -4.34 -9.88 -13.02
CA GLY A 48 -2.88 -9.68 -13.05
C GLY A 48 -2.26 -9.60 -11.65
N VAL A 49 -2.97 -8.98 -10.69
CA VAL A 49 -2.51 -8.91 -9.31
C VAL A 49 -2.55 -10.28 -8.64
N ARG A 50 -3.62 -11.07 -8.85
CA ARG A 50 -3.71 -12.45 -8.32
C ARG A 50 -2.60 -13.34 -8.87
N GLU A 51 -2.33 -13.30 -10.19
CA GLU A 51 -1.22 -14.06 -10.80
C GLU A 51 0.15 -13.69 -10.18
N LEU A 52 0.38 -12.41 -9.89
CA LEU A 52 1.60 -11.96 -9.23
C LEU A 52 1.65 -12.42 -7.76
N ALA A 53 0.55 -12.32 -7.06
CA ALA A 53 0.42 -12.75 -5.67
C ALA A 53 0.65 -14.26 -5.52
N ASP A 54 0.09 -15.07 -6.41
CA ASP A 54 0.28 -16.52 -6.45
C ASP A 54 1.76 -16.87 -6.66
N SER A 55 2.49 -16.10 -7.47
CA SER A 55 3.92 -16.33 -7.74
C SER A 55 4.83 -16.15 -6.52
N VAL A 56 4.35 -15.49 -5.47
CA VAL A 56 5.05 -15.27 -4.20
C VAL A 56 4.35 -15.92 -3.00
N GLY A 57 3.32 -16.73 -3.24
CA GLY A 57 2.57 -17.43 -2.19
C GLY A 57 1.88 -16.49 -1.20
N ALA A 58 1.27 -15.42 -1.70
CA ALA A 58 0.61 -14.42 -0.86
C ALA A 58 -0.52 -15.03 0.00
N LYS A 59 -0.65 -14.57 1.23
CA LYS A 59 -1.64 -15.04 2.19
C LYS A 59 -3.04 -14.47 1.96
N LEU A 60 -3.11 -13.28 1.35
CA LEU A 60 -4.36 -12.57 1.06
C LEU A 60 -4.22 -11.76 -0.22
N VAL A 61 -5.28 -11.73 -1.01
CA VAL A 61 -5.46 -10.78 -2.13
C VAL A 61 -6.90 -10.30 -2.08
N THR A 62 -7.10 -9.03 -1.77
CA THR A 62 -8.45 -8.46 -1.59
C THR A 62 -8.59 -7.11 -2.29
N GLU A 63 -9.80 -6.76 -2.68
CA GLU A 63 -10.09 -5.45 -3.27
C GLU A 63 -10.08 -4.37 -2.19
N CYS A 64 -9.63 -3.15 -2.54
CA CYS A 64 -9.63 -2.00 -1.66
C CYS A 64 -9.83 -0.70 -2.44
N ASP A 65 -10.92 0.01 -2.20
CA ASP A 65 -11.02 1.43 -2.54
C ASP A 65 -10.56 2.25 -1.33
N VAL A 66 -9.40 2.86 -1.42
CA VAL A 66 -8.82 3.66 -0.32
C VAL A 66 -9.60 4.92 0.04
N ARG A 67 -10.62 5.29 -0.75
CA ARG A 67 -11.56 6.39 -0.44
C ARG A 67 -12.69 5.96 0.51
N SER A 68 -12.86 4.65 0.69
CA SER A 68 -13.89 4.09 1.55
C SER A 68 -13.28 3.65 2.88
N ASP A 69 -13.65 4.34 3.96
CA ASP A 69 -13.21 3.96 5.30
C ASP A 69 -13.67 2.56 5.68
N ASP A 70 -14.86 2.13 5.22
CA ASP A 70 -15.37 0.77 5.44
C ASP A 70 -14.53 -0.28 4.71
N ASP A 71 -14.12 0.01 3.48
CA ASP A 71 -13.24 -0.87 2.71
C ASP A 71 -11.86 -1.00 3.36
N VAL A 72 -11.30 0.13 3.79
CA VAL A 72 -10.02 0.14 4.53
C VAL A 72 -10.16 -0.69 5.80
N ALA A 73 -11.20 -0.46 6.61
CA ALA A 73 -11.42 -1.22 7.85
C ALA A 73 -11.54 -2.74 7.59
N ARG A 74 -12.31 -3.14 6.57
CA ARG A 74 -12.47 -4.54 6.15
C ARG A 74 -11.13 -5.16 5.75
N VAL A 75 -10.36 -4.49 4.89
CA VAL A 75 -9.06 -5.00 4.41
C VAL A 75 -8.09 -5.24 5.57
N PHE A 76 -8.03 -4.33 6.55
CA PHE A 76 -7.14 -4.54 7.70
C PHE A 76 -7.63 -5.62 8.65
N ALA A 77 -8.94 -5.83 8.80
CA ALA A 77 -9.49 -6.97 9.51
C ALA A 77 -9.12 -8.30 8.83
N GLU A 78 -9.35 -8.42 7.51
CA GLU A 78 -8.95 -9.59 6.71
C GLU A 78 -7.44 -9.84 6.76
N THR A 79 -6.62 -8.78 6.76
CA THR A 79 -5.16 -8.86 6.90
C THR A 79 -4.77 -9.42 8.27
N GLY A 80 -5.39 -8.95 9.34
CA GLY A 80 -5.18 -9.46 10.68
C GLY A 80 -5.51 -10.96 10.78
N GLU A 81 -6.64 -11.39 10.20
CA GLU A 81 -7.02 -12.80 10.15
C GLU A 81 -6.00 -13.63 9.36
N ALA A 82 -5.60 -13.18 8.17
CA ALA A 82 -4.66 -13.89 7.31
C ALA A 82 -3.27 -14.06 7.93
N PHE A 83 -2.86 -13.12 8.77
CA PHE A 83 -1.55 -13.11 9.44
C PHE A 83 -1.58 -13.54 10.92
N GLY A 84 -2.74 -13.96 11.42
CA GLY A 84 -2.86 -14.42 12.80
C GLY A 84 -2.77 -13.30 13.85
N GLY A 85 -3.17 -12.09 13.49
CA GLY A 85 -3.33 -10.94 14.40
C GLY A 85 -2.20 -9.91 14.34
N GLY A 86 -1.19 -10.06 13.47
CA GLY A 86 -0.06 -9.14 13.37
C GLY A 86 0.11 -8.51 11.99
N LEU A 87 0.86 -7.40 11.96
CA LEU A 87 1.36 -6.76 10.75
C LEU A 87 2.67 -6.06 11.08
N ASP A 88 3.75 -6.36 10.36
CA ASP A 88 5.05 -5.71 10.58
C ASP A 88 5.30 -4.54 9.63
N LEU A 89 4.79 -4.63 8.40
CA LEU A 89 5.07 -3.66 7.34
C LEU A 89 3.79 -3.30 6.59
N LEU A 90 3.57 -1.99 6.46
CA LEU A 90 2.58 -1.43 5.55
C LEU A 90 3.29 -0.72 4.41
N VAL A 91 3.08 -1.18 3.17
CA VAL A 91 3.58 -0.53 1.96
C VAL A 91 2.41 0.15 1.25
N HIS A 92 2.37 1.47 1.34
CA HIS A 92 1.39 2.30 0.64
C HIS A 92 2.04 2.89 -0.62
N SER A 93 1.68 2.35 -1.77
CA SER A 93 2.17 2.80 -3.08
C SER A 93 0.98 3.13 -4.00
N VAL A 94 0.03 3.88 -3.46
CA VAL A 94 -1.19 4.30 -4.13
C VAL A 94 -1.05 5.74 -4.60
N ALA A 95 -1.38 5.99 -5.86
CA ALA A 95 -1.46 7.32 -6.42
C ALA A 95 -2.53 7.37 -7.51
N TYR A 96 -3.20 8.50 -7.63
CA TYR A 96 -4.19 8.75 -8.66
C TYR A 96 -4.14 10.21 -9.12
N ALA A 97 -4.30 10.39 -10.42
CA ALA A 97 -4.69 11.65 -11.04
C ALA A 97 -5.59 11.32 -12.23
N ALA A 98 -6.58 12.17 -12.52
CA ALA A 98 -7.38 12.03 -13.73
C ALA A 98 -6.47 12.23 -14.97
N ALA A 99 -6.69 11.46 -16.03
CA ALA A 99 -5.83 11.52 -17.23
C ALA A 99 -5.77 12.93 -17.82
N GLU A 100 -6.89 13.64 -17.80
CA GLU A 100 -7.00 15.02 -18.30
C GLU A 100 -6.14 16.01 -17.48
N ASP A 101 -5.85 15.71 -16.23
CA ASP A 101 -5.05 16.58 -15.34
C ASP A 101 -3.53 16.31 -15.48
N LEU A 102 -3.16 15.23 -16.17
CA LEU A 102 -1.78 14.92 -16.53
C LEU A 102 -1.33 15.60 -17.83
N GLU A 103 -2.27 16.23 -18.52
CA GLU A 103 -2.05 16.98 -19.74
C GLU A 103 -2.39 18.47 -19.53
N GLY A 104 -1.74 19.35 -20.30
CA GLY A 104 -2.01 20.80 -20.24
C GLY A 104 -1.26 21.48 -19.09
N ARG A 105 -1.86 22.58 -18.59
CA ARG A 105 -1.22 23.44 -17.59
C ARG A 105 -1.71 23.08 -16.20
N PHE A 106 -0.81 22.89 -15.25
CA PHE A 106 -1.12 22.59 -13.85
C PHE A 106 -2.14 23.57 -13.22
N ILE A 107 -2.01 24.86 -13.56
CA ILE A 107 -2.89 25.91 -12.99
C ILE A 107 -4.34 25.83 -13.43
N ASP A 108 -4.65 25.03 -14.47
CA ASP A 108 -5.99 24.81 -14.97
C ASP A 108 -6.70 23.61 -14.31
N THR A 109 -6.02 22.92 -13.38
CA THR A 109 -6.59 21.77 -12.66
C THR A 109 -7.79 22.21 -11.80
N PRO A 110 -9.00 21.63 -11.99
CA PRO A 110 -10.17 21.92 -11.18
C PRO A 110 -9.95 21.52 -9.72
N ARG A 111 -10.56 22.30 -8.82
CA ARG A 111 -10.41 22.09 -7.37
C ARG A 111 -10.84 20.71 -6.90
N ASP A 112 -11.96 20.21 -7.39
CA ASP A 112 -12.52 18.89 -7.03
C ASP A 112 -11.62 17.76 -7.46
N ARG A 113 -11.05 17.82 -8.66
CA ARG A 113 -10.08 16.83 -9.16
C ARG A 113 -8.74 16.88 -8.40
N PHE A 114 -8.29 18.09 -8.07
CA PHE A 114 -7.11 18.25 -7.22
C PHE A 114 -7.31 17.59 -5.84
N TRP A 115 -8.45 17.84 -5.21
CA TRP A 115 -8.77 17.23 -3.93
C TRP A 115 -8.93 15.71 -4.02
N MET A 116 -9.52 15.19 -5.09
CA MET A 116 -9.59 13.74 -5.31
C MET A 116 -8.20 13.12 -5.43
N ALA A 117 -7.28 13.78 -6.15
CA ALA A 117 -5.90 13.29 -6.26
C ALA A 117 -5.18 13.29 -4.91
N VAL A 118 -5.38 14.32 -4.08
CA VAL A 118 -4.80 14.41 -2.73
C VAL A 118 -5.41 13.38 -1.78
N ASP A 119 -6.72 13.18 -1.84
CA ASP A 119 -7.44 12.20 -1.02
C ASP A 119 -6.90 10.79 -1.28
N ILE A 120 -6.84 10.38 -2.55
CA ILE A 120 -6.38 9.04 -2.93
C ILE A 120 -4.87 8.89 -2.73
N SER A 121 -4.06 9.91 -3.05
CA SER A 121 -2.59 9.75 -3.10
C SER A 121 -1.89 10.09 -1.78
N ALA A 122 -2.53 10.86 -0.91
CA ALA A 122 -1.93 11.34 0.33
C ALA A 122 -2.76 10.99 1.58
N TYR A 123 -4.04 11.37 1.64
CA TYR A 123 -4.85 11.13 2.82
C TYR A 123 -5.06 9.64 3.08
N SER A 124 -5.20 8.83 2.04
CA SER A 124 -5.36 7.39 2.18
C SER A 124 -4.20 6.72 2.96
N LEU A 125 -2.99 7.29 2.94
CA LEU A 125 -1.91 6.81 3.81
C LEU A 125 -2.24 7.00 5.29
N VAL A 126 -2.87 8.12 5.65
CA VAL A 126 -3.29 8.39 7.03
C VAL A 126 -4.37 7.41 7.46
N SER A 127 -5.39 7.19 6.61
CA SER A 127 -6.46 6.23 6.85
C SER A 127 -5.92 4.80 7.02
N CYS A 128 -5.08 4.34 6.08
CA CYS A 128 -4.45 3.02 6.16
C CYS A 128 -3.53 2.87 7.38
N ALA A 129 -2.75 3.90 7.73
CA ALA A 129 -1.88 3.87 8.89
C ALA A 129 -2.68 3.74 10.20
N LYS A 130 -3.79 4.48 10.32
CA LYS A 130 -4.71 4.38 11.45
C LYS A 130 -5.32 2.98 11.58
N ALA A 131 -5.71 2.38 10.46
CA ALA A 131 -6.27 1.03 10.45
C ALA A 131 -5.21 -0.06 10.74
N ALA A 132 -3.94 0.18 10.37
CA ALA A 132 -2.82 -0.72 10.63
C ALA A 132 -2.39 -0.72 12.11
N GLU A 133 -2.55 0.41 12.81
CA GLU A 133 -2.02 0.61 14.17
C GLU A 133 -2.37 -0.52 15.14
N PRO A 134 -3.61 -1.02 15.23
CA PRO A 134 -3.96 -2.12 16.14
C PRO A 134 -3.28 -3.45 15.83
N LEU A 135 -2.84 -3.66 14.57
CA LEU A 135 -2.15 -4.88 14.12
C LEU A 135 -0.63 -4.79 14.26
N MET A 136 -0.10 -3.57 14.41
CA MET A 136 1.34 -3.34 14.57
C MET A 136 1.71 -3.41 16.05
N GLN A 137 2.70 -4.25 16.38
CA GLN A 137 3.18 -4.39 17.75
C GLN A 137 3.83 -3.09 18.24
N GLU A 138 3.78 -2.82 19.55
CA GLU A 138 4.47 -1.69 20.17
C GLU A 138 5.95 -1.66 19.78
N GLY A 139 6.42 -0.52 19.27
CA GLY A 139 7.79 -0.34 18.77
C GLY A 139 7.97 -0.56 17.27
N ALA A 140 6.99 -1.13 16.56
CA ALA A 140 7.02 -1.27 15.09
C ALA A 140 6.79 0.07 14.36
N TRP A 141 6.18 1.05 15.01
CA TRP A 141 5.91 2.36 14.45
C TRP A 141 7.19 3.18 14.25
N ARG A 142 7.83 2.98 13.12
CA ARG A 142 8.81 3.92 12.58
C ARG A 142 8.32 4.37 11.21
N MET A 143 7.41 5.33 11.18
CA MET A 143 7.20 6.11 9.98
C MET A 143 8.52 6.83 9.70
N ARG A 144 9.27 6.39 8.69
CA ARG A 144 10.36 7.18 8.12
C ARG A 144 9.77 7.88 6.89
N PRO A 145 9.30 9.11 7.01
CA PRO A 145 9.00 9.89 5.82
C PRO A 145 10.28 9.96 5.00
N ILE A 146 10.17 9.82 3.69
CA ILE A 146 11.28 9.98 2.73
C ILE A 146 12.01 11.32 2.96
N LEU A 147 11.35 12.28 3.61
CA LEU A 147 11.87 13.62 3.96
C LEU A 147 12.72 13.67 5.25
N SER A 148 12.86 12.59 6.02
CA SER A 148 13.62 12.58 7.27
C SER A 148 15.13 12.73 7.08
N ASN A 149 15.64 12.67 5.86
CA ASN A 149 17.04 12.89 5.51
C ASN A 149 17.33 14.30 5.00
N LEU A 150 16.36 15.20 4.98
CA LEU A 150 16.62 16.61 4.71
C LEU A 150 17.24 17.24 5.97
N PRO A 151 18.39 17.93 5.85
CA PRO A 151 18.95 18.69 6.98
C PRO A 151 17.91 19.72 7.44
N PRO A 152 17.84 20.01 8.75
CA PRO A 152 16.97 21.08 9.23
C PRO A 152 17.29 22.35 8.46
N ARG A 153 16.30 22.90 7.78
CA ARG A 153 16.45 24.21 7.16
C ARG A 153 16.59 25.22 8.28
N LEU A 154 17.72 25.93 8.27
CA LEU A 154 17.98 27.12 9.06
C LEU A 154 16.94 28.21 8.79
#